data_a5ba745819102dc5e43f1228d8226b0d
#
_entry.id   a5ba745819102dc5e43f1228d8226b0d
#
_cell.length_a   1.000
_cell.length_b   1.000
_cell.length_c   1.000
_cell.angle_alpha   90.00
_cell.angle_beta   90.00
_cell.angle_gamma   90.00
#
_symmetry.space_group_name_H-M   'P 1'
#
loop_
_entity.id
_entity.type
_entity.pdbx_description
1 polymer ?
#
loop_
_entity_poly.entity_id
_entity_poly.type
_entity_poly.pdbx_seq_one_letter_code
_entity_poly.pdbx_strand_id
1 'polypeptide(L)'
;MHVLVTGDTLSGSWVYTRELVTGLVTRGVRVTLVSFGDIPLPAQTSWMDHLHGLDYRPTAFRLEWMHEAEEDRREASVFLMSLADELRPDVLHFHQFSYGNLPVDIPRVVMAYGDLLTWREAVPEDHPRSIHAIERRAHTQYRDTVLRGIATADAVVAPSAWMLNRISAAYTRPTRAEVIYPGRNPIFFNPYVSKDDCVLAVGRLVDASRQLSLLTQHVHPLPVCIVGSEQTIAMPLNPIRADVKVATDETSLAICGPQTEAQLRTLYSRAAIYAATARYEPLGMPVLEAAFSRCAIIANDIPGYREMWGDAALYFRTNDASSLAASIRLLNDDRSMRRAYAELAYARARERFTTKRMIDEYLHLYRNLIAVRTAAA
;
A
#
# COMPACT_ATOMS: atom_id res chain seq x y z
N MET A 1 27.06 -0.12 0.45
CA MET A 1 25.95 -0.96 0.95
C MET A 1 25.18 -1.51 -0.23
N HIS A 2 24.84 -2.78 -0.17
CA HIS A 2 24.03 -3.49 -1.15
C HIS A 2 22.80 -4.07 -0.45
N VAL A 3 21.61 -3.82 -0.97
CA VAL A 3 20.35 -4.32 -0.42
C VAL A 3 19.63 -5.17 -1.47
N LEU A 4 19.27 -6.40 -1.13
CA LEU A 4 18.35 -7.20 -1.93
C LEU A 4 16.94 -6.92 -1.44
N VAL A 5 16.07 -6.47 -2.35
CA VAL A 5 14.67 -6.10 -2.06
C VAL A 5 13.75 -7.03 -2.84
N THR A 6 12.72 -7.57 -2.20
CA THR A 6 11.62 -8.22 -2.94
C THR A 6 10.46 -7.24 -3.13
N GLY A 7 9.70 -7.36 -4.22
CA GLY A 7 8.56 -6.50 -4.52
C GLY A 7 7.37 -7.30 -5.04
N ASP A 8 6.15 -6.78 -4.85
CA ASP A 8 4.89 -7.34 -5.31
C ASP A 8 4.34 -6.47 -6.45
N THR A 9 4.18 -7.05 -7.64
CA THR A 9 3.73 -6.35 -8.85
C THR A 9 2.21 -6.24 -8.99
N LEU A 10 1.46 -6.98 -8.18
CA LEU A 10 -0.01 -7.10 -8.30
C LEU A 10 -0.77 -6.10 -7.43
N SER A 11 -0.16 -5.62 -6.37
CA SER A 11 -0.81 -4.74 -5.41
C SER A 11 -0.33 -3.28 -5.52
N GLY A 12 -1.00 -2.38 -4.80
CA GLY A 12 -0.56 -0.98 -4.66
C GLY A 12 0.81 -0.81 -4.02
N SER A 13 1.42 -1.89 -3.50
CA SER A 13 2.76 -1.91 -2.95
C SER A 13 3.85 -1.72 -4.00
N TRP A 14 3.58 -1.95 -5.29
CA TRP A 14 4.54 -1.67 -6.36
C TRP A 14 4.96 -0.21 -6.40
N VAL A 15 4.02 0.72 -6.16
CA VAL A 15 4.33 2.15 -6.04
C VAL A 15 5.24 2.42 -4.84
N TYR A 16 4.99 1.77 -3.71
CA TYR A 16 5.85 1.85 -2.53
C TYR A 16 7.25 1.27 -2.81
N THR A 17 7.34 0.10 -3.45
CA THR A 17 8.60 -0.53 -3.87
C THR A 17 9.42 0.41 -4.75
N ARG A 18 8.79 1.07 -5.71
CA ARG A 18 9.45 2.06 -6.57
C ARG A 18 10.02 3.22 -5.75
N GLU A 19 9.27 3.80 -4.83
CA GLU A 19 9.76 4.89 -3.98
C GLU A 19 10.95 4.45 -3.12
N LEU A 20 10.88 3.24 -2.54
CA LEU A 20 11.96 2.65 -1.74
C LEU A 20 13.21 2.45 -2.59
N VAL A 21 13.10 1.73 -3.70
CA VAL A 21 14.24 1.39 -4.56
C VAL A 21 14.87 2.64 -5.17
N THR A 22 14.06 3.53 -5.77
CA THR A 22 14.55 4.79 -6.34
C THR A 22 15.27 5.62 -5.28
N GLY A 23 14.68 5.72 -4.10
CA GLY A 23 15.26 6.49 -3.01
C GLY A 23 16.57 5.90 -2.48
N LEU A 24 16.70 4.59 -2.38
CA LEU A 24 17.94 3.91 -1.98
C LEU A 24 19.05 4.12 -3.02
N VAL A 25 18.73 3.89 -4.31
CA VAL A 25 19.71 4.05 -5.40
C VAL A 25 20.19 5.49 -5.50
N THR A 26 19.31 6.48 -5.37
CA THR A 26 19.68 7.91 -5.35
C THR A 26 20.61 8.29 -4.19
N ARG A 27 20.64 7.49 -3.12
CA ARG A 27 21.55 7.65 -1.97
C ARG A 27 22.84 6.80 -2.12
N GLY A 28 23.13 6.26 -3.30
CA GLY A 28 24.32 5.47 -3.59
C GLY A 28 24.30 4.05 -3.03
N VAL A 29 23.12 3.52 -2.69
CA VAL A 29 22.93 2.13 -2.31
C VAL A 29 22.76 1.30 -3.58
N ARG A 30 23.53 0.23 -3.73
CA ARG A 30 23.28 -0.78 -4.76
C ARG A 30 22.05 -1.60 -4.37
N VAL A 31 21.11 -1.78 -5.27
CA VAL A 31 19.87 -2.53 -5.03
C VAL A 31 19.74 -3.66 -6.04
N THR A 32 19.49 -4.88 -5.56
CA THR A 32 18.94 -5.96 -6.38
C THR A 32 17.47 -6.08 -6.06
N LEU A 33 16.59 -5.81 -7.04
CA LEU A 33 15.14 -5.93 -6.90
C LEU A 33 14.66 -7.22 -7.55
N VAL A 34 14.05 -8.08 -6.75
CA VAL A 34 13.36 -9.29 -7.21
C VAL A 34 11.86 -9.06 -7.14
N SER A 35 11.16 -9.11 -8.28
CA SER A 35 9.70 -8.98 -8.28
C SER A 35 8.99 -10.31 -8.27
N PHE A 36 7.83 -10.35 -7.60
CA PHE A 36 6.93 -11.49 -7.46
C PHE A 36 5.55 -11.14 -8.00
N GLY A 37 4.80 -12.14 -8.41
CA GLY A 37 3.51 -12.00 -9.07
C GLY A 37 3.65 -12.02 -10.58
N ASP A 38 2.88 -11.20 -11.29
CA ASP A 38 3.00 -11.12 -12.74
C ASP A 38 4.29 -10.40 -13.16
N ILE A 39 4.88 -10.83 -14.27
CA ILE A 39 5.98 -10.10 -14.89
C ILE A 39 5.45 -8.75 -15.38
N PRO A 40 5.97 -7.62 -14.87
CA PRO A 40 5.42 -6.32 -15.21
C PRO A 40 5.64 -5.97 -16.69
N LEU A 41 4.68 -5.23 -17.24
CA LEU A 41 4.82 -4.68 -18.58
C LEU A 41 5.93 -3.59 -18.61
N PRO A 42 6.56 -3.34 -19.78
CA PRO A 42 7.60 -2.31 -19.89
C PRO A 42 7.21 -0.93 -19.35
N ALA A 43 5.96 -0.53 -19.54
CA ALA A 43 5.45 0.74 -18.99
C ALA A 43 5.45 0.79 -17.44
N GLN A 44 5.38 -0.35 -16.77
CA GLN A 44 5.41 -0.45 -15.30
C GLN A 44 6.83 -0.47 -14.74
N THR A 45 7.85 -0.69 -15.58
CA THR A 45 9.27 -0.77 -15.21
C THR A 45 10.11 0.37 -15.79
N SER A 46 9.58 1.21 -16.67
CA SER A 46 10.29 2.32 -17.32
C SER A 46 10.97 3.30 -16.34
N TRP A 47 10.49 3.37 -15.09
CA TRP A 47 11.13 4.16 -14.04
C TRP A 47 12.52 3.63 -13.63
N MET A 48 12.86 2.40 -14.01
CA MET A 48 14.14 1.76 -13.72
C MET A 48 15.24 2.15 -14.71
N ASP A 49 14.87 2.58 -15.91
CA ASP A 49 15.79 2.76 -17.05
C ASP A 49 16.96 3.73 -16.75
N HIS A 50 16.78 4.63 -15.80
CA HIS A 50 17.78 5.64 -15.41
C HIS A 50 18.41 5.39 -14.04
N LEU A 51 18.12 4.23 -13.40
CA LEU A 51 18.65 3.90 -12.09
C LEU A 51 19.95 3.12 -12.16
N HIS A 52 21.07 3.84 -12.33
CA HIS A 52 22.40 3.24 -12.24
C HIS A 52 22.64 2.70 -10.81
N GLY A 53 22.83 1.40 -10.66
CA GLY A 53 22.98 0.72 -9.37
C GLY A 53 21.78 -0.15 -8.97
N LEU A 54 20.78 -0.25 -9.86
CA LEU A 54 19.70 -1.22 -9.76
C LEU A 54 19.98 -2.43 -10.65
N ASP A 55 19.96 -3.63 -10.04
CA ASP A 55 19.89 -4.91 -10.73
C ASP A 55 18.47 -5.47 -10.58
N TYR A 56 17.71 -5.57 -11.68
CA TYR A 56 16.33 -6.02 -11.66
C TYR A 56 16.21 -7.47 -12.13
N ARG A 57 15.60 -8.30 -11.27
CA ARG A 57 15.38 -9.74 -11.48
C ARG A 57 13.87 -10.04 -11.45
N PRO A 58 13.14 -9.94 -12.57
CA PRO A 58 11.74 -10.30 -12.63
C PRO A 58 11.54 -11.81 -12.45
N THR A 59 10.55 -12.18 -11.64
CA THR A 59 10.10 -13.57 -11.49
C THR A 59 8.56 -13.63 -11.58
N ALA A 60 8.06 -14.82 -11.88
CA ALA A 60 6.62 -15.11 -11.91
C ALA A 60 6.16 -15.93 -10.69
N PHE A 61 6.98 -16.00 -9.62
CA PHE A 61 6.58 -16.70 -8.40
C PHE A 61 5.32 -16.10 -7.81
N ARG A 62 4.37 -16.94 -7.44
CA ARG A 62 3.15 -16.53 -6.76
C ARG A 62 3.46 -15.88 -5.41
N LEU A 63 2.62 -14.92 -5.05
CA LEU A 63 2.69 -14.29 -3.73
C LEU A 63 2.16 -15.27 -2.66
N GLU A 64 2.72 -15.22 -1.47
CA GLU A 64 2.46 -16.15 -0.36
C GLU A 64 1.00 -16.28 0.07
N TRP A 65 0.17 -15.28 -0.23
CA TRP A 65 -1.27 -15.26 0.05
C TRP A 65 -2.12 -15.83 -1.09
N MET A 66 -1.53 -16.15 -2.24
CA MET A 66 -2.25 -16.70 -3.40
C MET A 66 -2.54 -18.20 -3.20
N HIS A 67 -3.55 -18.69 -3.95
CA HIS A 67 -3.89 -20.11 -3.96
C HIS A 67 -2.71 -20.92 -4.52
N GLU A 68 -2.42 -22.07 -3.90
CA GLU A 68 -1.35 -23.00 -4.32
C GLU A 68 0.04 -22.36 -4.41
N ALA A 69 0.35 -21.34 -3.60
CA ALA A 69 1.65 -20.67 -3.61
C ALA A 69 2.75 -21.43 -2.88
N GLU A 70 2.49 -22.61 -2.33
CA GLU A 70 3.44 -23.36 -1.50
C GLU A 70 4.70 -23.76 -2.27
N GLU A 71 4.56 -24.27 -3.50
CA GLU A 71 5.69 -24.67 -4.33
C GLU A 71 6.49 -23.45 -4.78
N ASP A 72 5.81 -22.43 -5.33
CA ASP A 72 6.45 -21.15 -5.68
C ASP A 72 7.24 -20.57 -4.50
N ARG A 73 6.70 -20.64 -3.29
CA ARG A 73 7.37 -20.16 -2.09
C ARG A 73 8.66 -20.95 -1.78
N ARG A 74 8.67 -22.28 -2.00
CA ARG A 74 9.86 -23.11 -1.82
C ARG A 74 10.91 -22.78 -2.88
N GLU A 75 10.52 -22.75 -4.15
CA GLU A 75 11.41 -22.42 -5.26
C GLU A 75 11.99 -21.01 -5.10
N ALA A 76 11.17 -20.04 -4.75
CA ALA A 76 11.61 -18.68 -4.47
C ALA A 76 12.57 -18.60 -3.28
N SER A 77 12.37 -19.42 -2.24
CA SER A 77 13.32 -19.50 -1.12
C SER A 77 14.70 -19.98 -1.58
N VAL A 78 14.75 -21.03 -2.41
CA VAL A 78 16.02 -21.54 -3.00
C VAL A 78 16.65 -20.47 -3.89
N PHE A 79 15.86 -19.81 -4.73
CA PHE A 79 16.34 -18.74 -5.61
C PHE A 79 16.92 -17.56 -4.82
N LEU A 80 16.22 -17.10 -3.77
CA LEU A 80 16.69 -16.00 -2.93
C LEU A 80 17.97 -16.36 -2.15
N MET A 81 18.10 -17.60 -1.67
CA MET A 81 19.34 -18.07 -1.03
C MET A 81 20.50 -18.11 -2.02
N SER A 82 20.29 -18.62 -3.24
CA SER A 82 21.30 -18.60 -4.30
C SER A 82 21.76 -17.17 -4.64
N LEU A 83 20.82 -16.23 -4.77
CA LEU A 83 21.15 -14.82 -4.98
C LEU A 83 21.90 -14.20 -3.79
N ALA A 84 21.55 -14.58 -2.57
CA ALA A 84 22.25 -14.12 -1.37
C ALA A 84 23.70 -14.59 -1.34
N ASP A 85 23.98 -15.84 -1.73
CA ASP A 85 25.32 -16.41 -1.84
C ASP A 85 26.14 -15.77 -2.97
N GLU A 86 25.51 -15.57 -4.14
CA GLU A 86 26.14 -14.95 -5.31
C GLU A 86 26.50 -13.47 -5.07
N LEU A 87 25.52 -12.70 -4.60
CA LEU A 87 25.61 -11.24 -4.55
C LEU A 87 26.14 -10.70 -3.22
N ARG A 88 26.06 -11.49 -2.16
CA ARG A 88 26.44 -11.16 -0.77
C ARG A 88 25.96 -9.76 -0.36
N PRO A 89 24.63 -9.52 -0.39
CA PRO A 89 24.09 -8.23 0.01
C PRO A 89 24.32 -8.00 1.51
N ASP A 90 24.39 -6.74 1.91
CA ASP A 90 24.51 -6.34 3.31
C ASP A 90 23.21 -6.52 4.10
N VAL A 91 22.05 -6.44 3.42
CA VAL A 91 20.70 -6.57 3.99
C VAL A 91 19.76 -7.21 2.99
N LEU A 92 18.86 -8.06 3.48
CA LEU A 92 17.71 -8.59 2.76
C LEU A 92 16.44 -7.86 3.24
N HIS A 93 15.71 -7.24 2.33
CA HIS A 93 14.46 -6.53 2.63
C HIS A 93 13.31 -7.19 1.90
N PHE A 94 12.46 -7.89 2.63
CA PHE A 94 11.38 -8.68 2.09
C PHE A 94 10.03 -7.99 2.25
N HIS A 95 9.25 -7.97 1.19
CA HIS A 95 7.85 -7.59 1.19
C HIS A 95 6.91 -8.77 1.46
N GLN A 96 7.45 -9.98 1.52
CA GLN A 96 6.74 -11.22 1.89
C GLN A 96 7.27 -11.71 3.23
N PHE A 97 6.35 -12.09 4.13
CA PHE A 97 6.69 -12.55 5.47
C PHE A 97 7.48 -13.85 5.47
N SER A 98 7.14 -14.77 4.56
CA SER A 98 7.71 -16.11 4.50
C SER A 98 9.23 -16.12 4.43
N TYR A 99 9.86 -15.13 3.82
CA TYR A 99 11.30 -15.06 3.64
C TYR A 99 12.06 -14.49 4.85
N GLY A 100 11.34 -14.01 5.86
CA GLY A 100 11.95 -13.63 7.15
C GLY A 100 12.65 -14.77 7.86
N ASN A 101 12.31 -16.04 7.55
CA ASN A 101 12.92 -17.21 8.16
C ASN A 101 13.99 -17.92 7.28
N LEU A 102 14.44 -17.30 6.18
CA LEU A 102 15.51 -17.87 5.37
C LEU A 102 16.75 -18.15 6.21
N PRO A 103 17.37 -19.35 6.06
CA PRO A 103 18.54 -19.75 6.83
C PRO A 103 19.83 -19.15 6.22
N VAL A 104 19.92 -17.82 6.25
CA VAL A 104 21.06 -17.06 5.70
C VAL A 104 21.67 -16.19 6.78
N ASP A 105 22.99 -16.01 6.71
CA ASP A 105 23.74 -15.17 7.64
C ASP A 105 23.83 -13.71 7.15
N ILE A 106 22.68 -13.11 6.84
CA ILE A 106 22.51 -11.73 6.39
C ILE A 106 21.31 -11.14 7.12
N PRO A 107 21.36 -9.89 7.63
CA PRO A 107 20.22 -9.25 8.28
C PRO A 107 18.96 -9.22 7.39
N ARG A 108 17.83 -9.66 7.96
CA ARG A 108 16.54 -9.77 7.27
C ARG A 108 15.55 -8.78 7.85
N VAL A 109 15.10 -7.87 7.00
CA VAL A 109 14.02 -6.93 7.28
C VAL A 109 12.76 -7.41 6.58
N VAL A 110 11.64 -7.51 7.29
CA VAL A 110 10.33 -7.84 6.73
C VAL A 110 9.42 -6.63 6.81
N MET A 111 8.85 -6.24 5.66
CA MET A 111 7.87 -5.16 5.58
C MET A 111 6.45 -5.69 5.80
N ALA A 112 5.81 -5.26 6.88
CA ALA A 112 4.48 -5.69 7.30
C ALA A 112 3.42 -4.65 6.94
N TYR A 113 3.13 -4.46 5.63
CA TYR A 113 2.13 -3.50 5.17
C TYR A 113 0.72 -4.08 5.01
N GLY A 114 0.48 -5.28 5.47
CA GLY A 114 -0.79 -5.95 5.46
C GLY A 114 -0.66 -7.40 5.05
N ASP A 115 -1.65 -8.18 5.41
CA ASP A 115 -1.73 -9.60 5.13
C ASP A 115 -3.19 -10.07 5.00
N LEU A 116 -3.36 -11.34 4.63
CA LEU A 116 -4.68 -11.93 4.41
C LEU A 116 -5.56 -11.95 5.67
N LEU A 117 -4.97 -12.21 6.86
CA LEU A 117 -5.76 -12.31 8.11
C LEU A 117 -6.25 -10.94 8.56
N THR A 118 -5.36 -9.95 8.60
CA THR A 118 -5.74 -8.58 8.99
C THR A 118 -6.68 -7.92 7.99
N TRP A 119 -6.57 -8.28 6.69
CA TRP A 119 -7.53 -7.86 5.68
C TRP A 119 -8.91 -8.49 5.91
N ARG A 120 -8.99 -9.81 6.15
CA ARG A 120 -10.24 -10.52 6.42
C ARG A 120 -10.98 -9.99 7.64
N GLU A 121 -10.27 -9.66 8.71
CA GLU A 121 -10.87 -9.05 9.90
C GLU A 121 -11.51 -7.70 9.61
N ALA A 122 -10.95 -6.93 8.66
CA ALA A 122 -11.47 -5.62 8.29
C ALA A 122 -12.60 -5.69 7.26
N VAL A 123 -12.66 -6.77 6.45
CA VAL A 123 -13.65 -6.98 5.40
C VAL A 123 -14.54 -8.15 5.78
N PRO A 124 -15.74 -7.93 6.41
CA PRO A 124 -16.66 -8.98 6.78
C PRO A 124 -17.06 -9.82 5.57
N GLU A 125 -17.07 -11.12 5.73
CA GLU A 125 -17.61 -12.05 4.75
C GLU A 125 -19.14 -12.01 4.82
N ASP A 126 -19.81 -11.61 3.75
CA ASP A 126 -21.25 -11.80 3.57
C ASP A 126 -21.60 -13.26 3.21
N HIS A 127 -20.71 -14.23 3.51
CA HIS A 127 -20.86 -15.63 3.11
C HIS A 127 -21.04 -16.61 4.28
N PRO A 128 -21.87 -17.65 4.09
CA PRO A 128 -22.13 -18.68 5.11
C PRO A 128 -20.83 -19.40 5.49
N ARG A 129 -20.74 -19.77 6.76
CA ARG A 129 -19.60 -20.39 7.48
C ARG A 129 -19.09 -21.74 6.96
N SER A 130 -19.13 -22.02 5.68
CA SER A 130 -18.57 -23.24 5.09
C SER A 130 -17.18 -23.01 4.50
N ILE A 131 -16.21 -22.73 5.35
CA ILE A 131 -14.80 -22.89 4.96
C ILE A 131 -14.56 -24.40 4.84
N HIS A 132 -14.38 -24.89 3.62
CA HIS A 132 -14.03 -26.29 3.36
C HIS A 132 -12.74 -26.68 4.11
N ALA A 133 -12.59 -27.94 4.46
CA ALA A 133 -11.40 -28.41 5.21
C ALA A 133 -10.08 -28.09 4.52
N ILE A 134 -10.07 -28.02 3.20
CA ILE A 134 -8.90 -27.64 2.38
C ILE A 134 -8.56 -26.15 2.60
N GLU A 135 -9.54 -25.26 2.62
CA GLU A 135 -9.33 -23.82 2.87
C GLU A 135 -8.84 -23.56 4.29
N ARG A 136 -9.35 -24.31 5.29
CA ARG A 136 -8.86 -24.22 6.68
C ARG A 136 -7.40 -24.63 6.82
N ARG A 137 -6.99 -25.71 6.11
CA ARG A 137 -5.60 -26.18 6.14
C ARG A 137 -4.66 -25.17 5.49
N ALA A 138 -5.01 -24.67 4.31
CA ALA A 138 -4.25 -23.62 3.61
C ALA A 138 -4.11 -22.35 4.46
N HIS A 139 -5.19 -21.98 5.16
CA HIS A 139 -5.21 -20.84 6.06
C HIS A 139 -4.30 -21.00 7.28
N THR A 140 -4.30 -22.19 7.89
CA THR A 140 -3.42 -22.51 9.02
C THR A 140 -1.95 -22.50 8.56
N GLN A 141 -1.67 -23.10 7.40
CA GLN A 141 -0.31 -23.15 6.84
C GLN A 141 0.22 -21.75 6.48
N TYR A 142 -0.63 -20.89 5.90
CA TYR A 142 -0.30 -19.49 5.64
C TYR A 142 0.03 -18.76 6.96
N ARG A 143 -0.86 -18.89 7.97
CA ARG A 143 -0.68 -18.27 9.28
C ARG A 143 0.65 -18.70 9.94
N ASP A 144 0.97 -19.99 9.92
CA ASP A 144 2.20 -20.53 10.50
C ASP A 144 3.45 -20.04 9.75
N THR A 145 3.33 -19.83 8.44
CA THR A 145 4.42 -19.31 7.61
C THR A 145 4.70 -17.84 7.95
N VAL A 146 3.67 -17.02 8.01
CA VAL A 146 3.79 -15.61 8.40
C VAL A 146 4.33 -15.48 9.83
N LEU A 147 3.79 -16.25 10.77
CA LEU A 147 4.25 -16.29 12.17
C LEU A 147 5.76 -16.55 12.26
N ARG A 148 6.25 -17.59 11.57
CA ARG A 148 7.67 -17.92 11.56
C ARG A 148 8.51 -16.80 10.96
N GLY A 149 8.08 -16.22 9.84
CA GLY A 149 8.80 -15.13 9.21
C GLY A 149 8.93 -13.89 10.11
N ILE A 150 7.85 -13.52 10.82
CA ILE A 150 7.86 -12.42 11.79
C ILE A 150 8.77 -12.76 12.99
N ALA A 151 8.68 -13.97 13.53
CA ALA A 151 9.41 -14.37 14.73
C ALA A 151 10.93 -14.47 14.53
N THR A 152 11.37 -14.72 13.29
CA THR A 152 12.79 -14.96 12.97
C THR A 152 13.46 -13.81 12.22
N ALA A 153 12.70 -12.84 11.70
CA ALA A 153 13.26 -11.66 11.07
C ALA A 153 14.09 -10.83 12.06
N ASP A 154 15.19 -10.24 11.59
CA ASP A 154 16.05 -9.38 12.41
C ASP A 154 15.39 -8.02 12.70
N ALA A 155 14.45 -7.60 11.86
CA ALA A 155 13.52 -6.48 12.11
C ALA A 155 12.24 -6.65 11.29
N VAL A 156 11.11 -6.21 11.87
CA VAL A 156 9.84 -6.05 11.18
C VAL A 156 9.51 -4.57 11.10
N VAL A 157 9.24 -4.06 9.91
CA VAL A 157 8.84 -2.69 9.66
C VAL A 157 7.37 -2.64 9.30
N ALA A 158 6.62 -1.75 9.94
CA ALA A 158 5.22 -1.51 9.56
C ALA A 158 5.02 -0.05 9.11
N PRO A 159 4.06 0.23 8.20
CA PRO A 159 3.81 1.57 7.68
C PRO A 159 3.07 2.48 8.67
N SER A 160 2.62 1.95 9.80
CA SER A 160 1.94 2.66 10.88
C SER A 160 1.96 1.85 12.16
N ALA A 161 1.78 2.51 13.31
CA ALA A 161 1.62 1.82 14.60
C ALA A 161 0.33 1.00 14.62
N TRP A 162 -0.73 1.48 13.98
CA TRP A 162 -1.96 0.72 13.79
C TRP A 162 -1.70 -0.63 13.10
N MET A 163 -0.95 -0.63 11.99
CA MET A 163 -0.66 -1.87 11.26
C MET A 163 0.24 -2.80 12.07
N LEU A 164 1.27 -2.25 12.74
CA LEU A 164 2.13 -3.03 13.63
C LEU A 164 1.34 -3.73 14.74
N ASN A 165 0.40 -3.01 15.36
CA ASN A 165 -0.44 -3.56 16.41
C ASN A 165 -1.35 -4.68 15.88
N ARG A 166 -1.93 -4.52 14.68
CA ARG A 166 -2.76 -5.55 14.05
C ARG A 166 -1.97 -6.82 13.74
N ILE A 167 -0.81 -6.69 13.12
CA ILE A 167 0.08 -7.83 12.83
C ILE A 167 0.52 -8.51 14.14
N SER A 168 0.89 -7.73 15.14
CA SER A 168 1.30 -8.28 16.45
C SER A 168 0.16 -9.03 17.15
N ALA A 169 -1.07 -8.58 17.03
CA ALA A 169 -2.25 -9.23 17.59
C ALA A 169 -2.65 -10.50 16.82
N ALA A 170 -2.54 -10.48 15.48
CA ALA A 170 -2.90 -11.62 14.64
C ALA A 170 -1.88 -12.77 14.71
N TYR A 171 -0.60 -12.46 14.92
CA TYR A 171 0.49 -13.44 14.88
C TYR A 171 1.33 -13.46 16.15
N THR A 172 2.31 -12.58 16.24
CA THR A 172 3.21 -12.44 17.38
C THR A 172 3.85 -11.05 17.38
N ARG A 173 4.26 -10.59 18.54
CA ARG A 173 5.05 -9.38 18.64
C ARG A 173 6.47 -9.63 18.10
N PRO A 174 6.96 -8.88 17.10
CA PRO A 174 8.32 -9.00 16.62
C PRO A 174 9.34 -8.69 17.72
N THR A 175 10.50 -9.34 17.70
CA THR A 175 11.60 -9.05 18.63
C THR A 175 12.10 -7.62 18.46
N ARG A 176 12.21 -7.18 17.21
CA ARG A 176 12.50 -5.80 16.85
C ARG A 176 11.45 -5.30 15.86
N ALA A 177 10.79 -4.21 16.18
CA ALA A 177 9.76 -3.60 15.36
C ALA A 177 10.01 -2.11 15.20
N GLU A 178 9.86 -1.63 13.97
CA GLU A 178 10.00 -0.22 13.62
C GLU A 178 8.75 0.26 12.86
N VAL A 179 8.32 1.49 13.13
CA VAL A 179 7.27 2.14 12.32
C VAL A 179 7.94 3.12 11.39
N ILE A 180 7.90 2.82 10.08
CA ILE A 180 8.39 3.71 9.03
C ILE A 180 7.21 4.06 8.13
N TYR A 181 6.69 5.27 8.29
CA TYR A 181 5.57 5.73 7.46
C TYR A 181 5.95 5.73 5.98
N PRO A 182 5.02 5.42 5.07
CA PRO A 182 5.28 5.47 3.64
C PRO A 182 5.63 6.88 3.19
N GLY A 183 6.34 6.97 2.09
CA GLY A 183 6.73 8.24 1.50
C GLY A 183 6.44 8.29 0.01
N ARG A 184 6.12 9.50 -0.49
CA ARG A 184 6.07 9.82 -1.91
C ARG A 184 7.00 11.00 -2.21
N ASN A 185 7.56 11.00 -3.40
CA ASN A 185 8.36 12.14 -3.83
C ASN A 185 7.45 13.30 -4.27
N PRO A 186 7.44 14.43 -3.52
CA PRO A 186 6.53 15.54 -3.78
C PRO A 186 6.75 16.21 -5.13
N ILE A 187 7.91 16.05 -5.77
CA ILE A 187 8.23 16.67 -7.05
C ILE A 187 7.28 16.22 -8.17
N PHE A 188 6.67 15.05 -8.03
CA PHE A 188 5.75 14.50 -9.03
C PHE A 188 4.33 15.06 -8.95
N PHE A 189 4.02 15.87 -7.94
CA PHE A 189 2.67 16.39 -7.69
C PHE A 189 2.68 17.92 -7.74
N ASN A 190 1.78 18.48 -8.55
CA ASN A 190 1.68 19.93 -8.67
C ASN A 190 0.55 20.48 -7.79
N PRO A 191 0.88 21.13 -6.64
CA PRO A 191 -0.11 21.66 -5.73
C PRO A 191 -0.69 23.02 -6.14
N TYR A 192 -0.21 23.61 -7.25
CA TYR A 192 -0.52 24.99 -7.65
C TYR A 192 -1.49 25.08 -8.82
N VAL A 193 -1.94 23.94 -9.36
CA VAL A 193 -2.96 23.91 -10.41
C VAL A 193 -4.30 24.36 -9.85
N SER A 194 -5.04 25.14 -10.64
CA SER A 194 -6.43 25.51 -10.30
C SER A 194 -7.28 24.25 -10.14
N LYS A 195 -8.05 24.22 -9.06
CA LYS A 195 -8.89 23.07 -8.72
C LYS A 195 -10.23 23.13 -9.43
N ASP A 196 -10.61 22.01 -10.01
CA ASP A 196 -11.98 21.79 -10.49
C ASP A 196 -12.85 21.38 -9.29
N ASP A 197 -14.08 21.84 -9.27
CA ASP A 197 -15.04 21.46 -8.25
C ASP A 197 -15.51 19.99 -8.50
N CYS A 198 -14.66 19.02 -8.15
CA CYS A 198 -14.95 17.59 -8.30
C CYS A 198 -14.35 16.76 -7.15
N VAL A 199 -14.89 15.56 -6.97
CA VAL A 199 -14.42 14.53 -6.03
C VAL A 199 -13.70 13.46 -6.81
N LEU A 200 -12.48 13.11 -6.38
CA LEU A 200 -11.69 12.00 -6.91
C LEU A 200 -11.62 10.87 -5.89
N ALA A 201 -11.76 9.64 -6.34
CA ALA A 201 -11.45 8.44 -5.58
C ALA A 201 -10.65 7.47 -6.46
N VAL A 202 -9.64 6.81 -5.89
CA VAL A 202 -8.74 5.91 -6.63
C VAL A 202 -8.64 4.58 -5.91
N GLY A 203 -8.89 3.47 -6.64
CA GLY A 203 -8.78 2.12 -6.11
C GLY A 203 -9.37 1.09 -7.06
N ARG A 204 -9.17 -0.19 -6.77
CA ARG A 204 -9.79 -1.28 -7.52
C ARG A 204 -11.27 -1.35 -7.16
N LEU A 205 -12.14 -1.33 -8.17
CA LEU A 205 -13.60 -1.35 -7.99
C LEU A 205 -14.10 -2.65 -7.34
N VAL A 206 -13.43 -3.75 -7.62
CA VAL A 206 -13.78 -5.09 -7.10
C VAL A 206 -13.19 -5.39 -5.71
N ASP A 207 -12.37 -4.50 -5.17
CA ASP A 207 -11.76 -4.67 -3.85
C ASP A 207 -12.71 -4.15 -2.77
N ALA A 208 -13.37 -5.06 -2.06
CA ALA A 208 -14.31 -4.74 -0.98
C ALA A 208 -13.68 -3.90 0.15
N SER A 209 -12.35 -3.94 0.30
CA SER A 209 -11.65 -3.10 1.27
C SER A 209 -11.65 -1.62 0.88
N ARG A 210 -11.76 -1.29 -0.40
CA ARG A 210 -11.73 0.08 -0.93
C ARG A 210 -13.06 0.81 -0.79
N GLN A 211 -14.18 0.10 -0.72
CA GLN A 211 -15.54 0.62 -0.54
C GLN A 211 -15.91 1.79 -1.47
N LEU A 212 -15.44 1.78 -2.72
CA LEU A 212 -15.75 2.83 -3.69
C LEU A 212 -17.27 2.92 -3.98
N SER A 213 -18.01 1.82 -3.75
CA SER A 213 -19.46 1.77 -3.84
C SER A 213 -20.20 2.71 -2.89
N LEU A 214 -19.57 3.22 -1.83
CA LEU A 214 -20.18 4.25 -0.97
C LEU A 214 -20.47 5.55 -1.74
N LEU A 215 -19.65 5.86 -2.75
CA LEU A 215 -19.83 7.02 -3.60
C LEU A 215 -20.98 6.89 -4.61
N THR A 216 -21.47 5.66 -4.84
CA THR A 216 -22.54 5.40 -5.82
C THR A 216 -23.93 5.32 -5.18
N GLN A 217 -24.01 5.34 -3.84
CA GLN A 217 -25.26 5.15 -3.10
C GLN A 217 -26.08 6.44 -2.93
N HIS A 218 -25.48 7.59 -3.17
CA HIS A 218 -26.11 8.91 -3.05
C HIS A 218 -25.75 9.82 -4.22
N VAL A 219 -26.64 10.76 -4.51
CA VAL A 219 -26.37 11.88 -5.41
C VAL A 219 -25.49 12.90 -4.71
N HIS A 220 -24.43 13.34 -5.39
CA HIS A 220 -23.49 14.32 -4.87
C HIS A 220 -23.65 15.69 -5.55
N PRO A 221 -23.40 16.80 -4.86
CA PRO A 221 -23.49 18.14 -5.45
C PRO A 221 -22.33 18.45 -6.41
N LEU A 222 -21.30 17.63 -6.42
CA LEU A 222 -20.11 17.74 -7.27
C LEU A 222 -19.96 16.51 -8.14
N PRO A 223 -19.37 16.63 -9.34
CA PRO A 223 -18.95 15.49 -10.13
C PRO A 223 -18.01 14.57 -9.34
N VAL A 224 -18.24 13.26 -9.44
CA VAL A 224 -17.41 12.23 -8.81
C VAL A 224 -16.69 11.44 -9.89
N CYS A 225 -15.37 11.41 -9.83
CA CYS A 225 -14.53 10.57 -10.70
C CYS A 225 -13.94 9.42 -9.87
N ILE A 226 -14.31 8.20 -10.20
CA ILE A 226 -13.76 6.97 -9.62
C ILE A 226 -12.78 6.37 -10.62
N VAL A 227 -11.51 6.24 -10.22
CA VAL A 227 -10.44 5.70 -11.07
C VAL A 227 -10.01 4.35 -10.54
N GLY A 228 -10.00 3.35 -11.40
CA GLY A 228 -9.50 2.05 -11.02
C GLY A 228 -9.81 0.94 -12.01
N SER A 229 -9.21 -0.23 -11.77
CA SER A 229 -9.41 -1.43 -12.57
C SER A 229 -10.64 -2.21 -12.08
N GLU A 230 -11.43 -2.71 -13.03
CA GLU A 230 -12.46 -3.71 -12.79
C GLU A 230 -11.89 -5.13 -12.74
N GLN A 231 -10.60 -5.30 -13.08
CA GLN A 231 -9.98 -6.61 -13.08
C GLN A 231 -9.83 -7.15 -11.67
N THR A 232 -10.35 -8.32 -11.45
CA THR A 232 -10.15 -9.12 -10.24
C THR A 232 -8.73 -9.69 -10.31
N ILE A 233 -7.86 -9.33 -9.38
CA ILE A 233 -6.70 -10.19 -9.10
C ILE A 233 -7.32 -11.46 -8.52
N ALA A 234 -6.91 -12.63 -9.03
CA ALA A 234 -7.38 -13.92 -8.51
C ALA A 234 -6.96 -14.04 -7.03
N MET A 235 -7.77 -13.46 -6.15
CA MET A 235 -7.69 -13.78 -4.74
C MET A 235 -8.27 -15.19 -4.56
N PRO A 236 -7.74 -16.02 -3.65
CA PRO A 236 -8.21 -17.40 -3.44
C PRO A 236 -9.65 -17.48 -2.90
N LEU A 237 -10.30 -16.37 -2.75
CA LEU A 237 -11.67 -16.21 -2.30
C LEU A 237 -12.47 -15.57 -3.41
N ASN A 238 -13.62 -16.16 -3.73
CA ASN A 238 -14.55 -15.67 -4.74
C ASN A 238 -14.56 -14.15 -4.84
N PRO A 239 -14.49 -13.58 -6.07
CA PRO A 239 -14.57 -12.15 -6.24
C PRO A 239 -15.87 -11.68 -5.58
N ILE A 240 -15.80 -10.95 -4.50
CA ILE A 240 -16.91 -10.19 -3.98
C ILE A 240 -17.17 -9.14 -5.06
N ARG A 241 -18.07 -9.42 -5.97
CA ARG A 241 -18.61 -8.41 -6.88
C ARG A 241 -19.21 -7.34 -5.99
N ALA A 242 -18.54 -6.22 -5.86
CA ALA A 242 -19.21 -5.01 -5.46
C ALA A 242 -20.26 -4.77 -6.56
N ASP A 243 -21.53 -5.02 -6.27
CA ASP A 243 -22.64 -4.60 -7.12
C ASP A 243 -22.62 -3.06 -7.13
N VAL A 244 -21.88 -2.50 -8.07
CA VAL A 244 -21.86 -1.06 -8.31
C VAL A 244 -23.18 -0.74 -9.02
N LYS A 245 -24.23 -0.51 -8.25
CA LYS A 245 -25.47 0.08 -8.78
C LYS A 245 -25.17 1.55 -9.07
N VAL A 246 -25.00 1.85 -10.34
CA VAL A 246 -24.92 3.24 -10.81
C VAL A 246 -26.31 3.85 -10.64
N ALA A 247 -26.45 4.85 -9.75
CA ALA A 247 -27.65 5.64 -9.68
C ALA A 247 -27.74 6.50 -10.97
N THR A 248 -28.62 6.13 -11.86
CA THR A 248 -28.88 6.85 -13.12
C THR A 248 -29.85 7.97 -12.82
N ASP A 249 -29.35 9.15 -12.52
CA ASP A 249 -30.04 10.43 -12.79
C ASP A 249 -29.02 11.59 -12.72
N GLU A 250 -28.88 12.30 -13.82
CA GLU A 250 -28.26 13.63 -14.08
C GLU A 250 -27.00 14.09 -13.30
N THR A 251 -26.44 13.32 -12.40
CA THR A 251 -25.22 13.65 -11.69
C THR A 251 -24.04 12.91 -12.30
N SER A 252 -22.99 13.64 -12.63
CA SER A 252 -21.81 13.17 -13.32
C SER A 252 -20.95 12.27 -12.42
N LEU A 253 -21.40 11.03 -12.20
CA LEU A 253 -20.54 9.96 -11.70
C LEU A 253 -19.83 9.32 -12.90
N ALA A 254 -18.51 9.46 -12.96
CA ALA A 254 -17.70 8.86 -13.98
C ALA A 254 -16.83 7.74 -13.39
N ILE A 255 -16.95 6.53 -13.91
CA ILE A 255 -16.01 5.44 -13.67
C ILE A 255 -14.98 5.48 -14.79
N CYS A 256 -13.78 5.97 -14.47
CA CYS A 256 -12.67 6.12 -15.39
C CYS A 256 -11.75 4.90 -15.23
N GLY A 257 -11.79 3.91 -16.04
CA GLY A 257 -10.93 2.72 -15.97
C GLY A 257 -9.49 2.94 -15.47
N PRO A 258 -8.55 2.01 -15.68
CA PRO A 258 -7.16 2.18 -15.30
C PRO A 258 -6.56 3.40 -15.99
N GLN A 259 -5.81 4.21 -15.26
CA GLN A 259 -5.15 5.40 -15.76
C GLN A 259 -3.63 5.24 -15.69
N THR A 260 -2.91 5.83 -16.64
CA THR A 260 -1.46 5.97 -16.53
C THR A 260 -1.10 6.87 -15.35
N GLU A 261 0.13 6.76 -14.88
CA GLU A 261 0.60 7.59 -13.77
C GLU A 261 0.53 9.09 -14.10
N ALA A 262 0.84 9.48 -15.33
CA ALA A 262 0.74 10.87 -15.77
C ALA A 262 -0.71 11.38 -15.74
N GLN A 263 -1.66 10.55 -16.17
CA GLN A 263 -3.09 10.87 -16.11
C GLN A 263 -3.57 10.95 -14.64
N LEU A 264 -3.16 10.02 -13.78
CA LEU A 264 -3.46 10.08 -12.35
C LEU A 264 -2.93 11.35 -11.69
N ARG A 265 -1.70 11.74 -11.97
CA ARG A 265 -1.10 12.99 -11.46
C ARG A 265 -1.92 14.21 -11.90
N THR A 266 -2.40 14.21 -13.15
CA THR A 266 -3.28 15.28 -13.66
C THR A 266 -4.60 15.30 -12.91
N LEU A 267 -5.25 14.15 -12.70
CA LEU A 267 -6.50 14.05 -11.95
C LEU A 267 -6.34 14.53 -10.50
N TYR A 268 -5.30 14.09 -9.80
CA TYR A 268 -5.00 14.57 -8.44
C TYR A 268 -4.76 16.09 -8.41
N SER A 269 -4.01 16.64 -9.37
CA SER A 269 -3.69 18.07 -9.37
C SER A 269 -4.95 18.92 -9.56
N ARG A 270 -5.94 18.42 -10.30
CA ARG A 270 -7.20 19.14 -10.62
C ARG A 270 -8.31 18.91 -9.60
N ALA A 271 -8.39 17.76 -8.97
CA ALA A 271 -9.47 17.47 -8.02
C ALA A 271 -9.40 18.36 -6.78
N ALA A 272 -10.54 18.93 -6.39
CA ALA A 272 -10.65 19.73 -5.16
C ALA A 272 -10.75 18.86 -3.91
N ILE A 273 -11.42 17.71 -4.01
CA ILE A 273 -11.67 16.77 -2.91
C ILE A 273 -11.18 15.40 -3.30
N TYR A 274 -10.56 14.69 -2.35
CA TYR A 274 -10.26 13.27 -2.46
C TYR A 274 -11.07 12.49 -1.42
N ALA A 275 -11.80 11.46 -1.87
CA ALA A 275 -12.59 10.59 -1.00
C ALA A 275 -11.82 9.29 -0.70
N ALA A 276 -11.28 9.17 0.50
CA ALA A 276 -10.60 7.99 1.02
C ALA A 276 -11.61 7.06 1.70
N THR A 277 -12.29 6.23 0.92
CA THR A 277 -13.43 5.41 1.37
C THR A 277 -13.04 4.09 2.01
N ALA A 278 -11.78 3.66 1.89
CA ALA A 278 -11.33 2.35 2.31
C ALA A 278 -11.62 2.05 3.79
N ARG A 279 -12.04 0.81 4.08
CA ARG A 279 -12.15 0.27 5.45
C ARG A 279 -10.86 -0.39 5.94
N TYR A 280 -9.95 -0.68 5.03
CA TYR A 280 -8.62 -1.20 5.30
C TYR A 280 -7.62 -0.58 4.32
N GLU A 281 -6.69 0.22 4.84
CA GLU A 281 -5.72 0.95 4.04
C GLU A 281 -4.37 1.00 4.76
N PRO A 282 -3.51 0.00 4.54
CA PRO A 282 -2.21 -0.06 5.23
C PRO A 282 -1.21 1.00 4.79
N LEU A 283 -1.13 1.30 3.49
CA LEU A 283 -0.11 2.19 2.92
C LEU A 283 -0.62 3.60 2.63
N GLY A 284 -1.86 3.73 2.20
CA GLY A 284 -2.47 5.02 1.91
C GLY A 284 -1.85 5.80 0.75
N MET A 285 -1.17 5.13 -0.19
CA MET A 285 -0.46 5.80 -1.29
C MET A 285 -1.34 6.76 -2.09
N PRO A 286 -2.58 6.43 -2.49
CA PRO A 286 -3.44 7.36 -3.21
C PRO A 286 -3.82 8.61 -2.40
N VAL A 287 -3.98 8.46 -1.08
CA VAL A 287 -4.29 9.60 -0.18
C VAL A 287 -3.07 10.53 -0.05
N LEU A 288 -1.85 9.97 -0.01
CA LEU A 288 -0.61 10.76 -0.01
C LEU A 288 -0.50 11.58 -1.31
N GLU A 289 -0.78 10.97 -2.46
CA GLU A 289 -0.74 11.61 -3.77
C GLU A 289 -1.75 12.78 -3.87
N ALA A 290 -2.97 12.55 -3.36
CA ALA A 290 -3.99 13.57 -3.27
C ALA A 290 -3.58 14.73 -2.36
N ALA A 291 -3.00 14.43 -1.19
CA ALA A 291 -2.53 15.45 -0.24
C ALA A 291 -1.36 16.26 -0.81
N PHE A 292 -0.38 15.62 -1.47
CA PHE A 292 0.69 16.34 -2.16
C PHE A 292 0.20 17.22 -3.29
N SER A 293 -0.95 16.89 -3.86
CA SER A 293 -1.63 17.69 -4.88
C SER A 293 -2.57 18.75 -4.32
N ARG A 294 -2.64 18.94 -2.99
CA ARG A 294 -3.58 19.86 -2.30
C ARG A 294 -5.06 19.53 -2.56
N CYS A 295 -5.46 18.26 -2.53
CA CYS A 295 -6.86 17.90 -2.38
C CYS A 295 -7.29 18.00 -0.91
N ALA A 296 -8.49 18.48 -0.63
CA ALA A 296 -9.11 18.31 0.68
C ALA A 296 -9.44 16.83 0.87
N ILE A 297 -9.01 16.23 1.98
CA ILE A 297 -9.19 14.79 2.24
C ILE A 297 -10.47 14.58 3.04
N ILE A 298 -11.40 13.79 2.49
CA ILE A 298 -12.50 13.19 3.23
C ILE A 298 -12.14 11.72 3.45
N ALA A 299 -12.07 11.27 4.69
CA ALA A 299 -11.60 9.93 5.02
C ALA A 299 -12.64 9.14 5.83
N ASN A 300 -12.71 7.82 5.58
CA ASN A 300 -13.44 6.90 6.43
C ASN A 300 -12.84 6.94 7.85
N ASP A 301 -13.70 6.99 8.86
CA ASP A 301 -13.27 7.07 10.26
C ASP A 301 -12.73 5.73 10.75
N ILE A 302 -11.52 5.39 10.33
CA ILE A 302 -10.80 4.18 10.73
C ILE A 302 -9.49 4.54 11.44
N PRO A 303 -9.01 3.70 12.38
CA PRO A 303 -7.81 4.01 13.15
C PRO A 303 -6.56 4.31 12.30
N GLY A 304 -6.36 3.59 11.18
CA GLY A 304 -5.24 3.82 10.28
C GLY A 304 -5.25 5.23 9.67
N TYR A 305 -6.41 5.71 9.21
CA TYR A 305 -6.52 7.08 8.71
C TYR A 305 -6.39 8.12 9.81
N ARG A 306 -6.95 7.85 11.00
CA ARG A 306 -6.78 8.74 12.16
C ARG A 306 -5.31 8.91 12.54
N GLU A 307 -4.52 7.84 12.56
CA GLU A 307 -3.08 7.90 12.83
C GLU A 307 -2.34 8.74 11.78
N MET A 308 -2.61 8.47 10.51
CA MET A 308 -1.94 9.13 9.42
C MET A 308 -2.31 10.61 9.30
N TRP A 309 -3.60 10.93 9.36
CA TRP A 309 -4.10 12.25 8.99
C TRP A 309 -4.48 13.14 10.18
N GLY A 310 -4.83 12.58 11.36
CA GLY A 310 -5.23 13.38 12.52
C GLY A 310 -6.30 14.40 12.16
N ASP A 311 -6.06 15.67 12.44
CA ASP A 311 -6.98 16.78 12.12
C ASP A 311 -6.85 17.28 10.67
N ALA A 312 -5.99 16.71 9.87
CA ALA A 312 -5.75 17.10 8.48
C ALA A 312 -6.75 16.47 7.47
N ALA A 313 -7.74 15.71 7.94
CA ALA A 313 -8.81 15.16 7.13
C ALA A 313 -10.16 15.38 7.79
N LEU A 314 -11.19 15.57 6.96
CA LEU A 314 -12.58 15.51 7.40
C LEU A 314 -13.04 14.06 7.43
N TYR A 315 -13.53 13.58 8.57
CA TYR A 315 -13.93 12.17 8.70
C TYR A 315 -15.43 11.99 8.58
N PHE A 316 -15.82 11.01 7.76
CA PHE A 316 -17.20 10.54 7.74
C PHE A 316 -17.36 9.29 8.61
N ARG A 317 -18.56 9.05 9.14
CA ARG A 317 -18.84 7.87 9.99
C ARG A 317 -18.45 6.58 9.28
N THR A 318 -17.83 5.66 10.03
CA THR A 318 -17.27 4.41 9.50
C THR A 318 -18.26 3.67 8.59
N ASN A 319 -17.87 3.50 7.33
CA ASN A 319 -18.61 2.77 6.29
C ASN A 319 -20.02 3.31 5.98
N ASP A 320 -20.29 4.57 6.23
CA ASP A 320 -21.60 5.20 6.09
C ASP A 320 -21.64 6.14 4.86
N ALA A 321 -22.34 5.69 3.81
CA ALA A 321 -22.48 6.45 2.57
C ALA A 321 -23.22 7.78 2.77
N SER A 322 -24.22 7.83 3.66
CA SER A 322 -24.97 9.07 3.95
C SER A 322 -24.07 10.10 4.62
N SER A 323 -23.22 9.66 5.56
CA SER A 323 -22.23 10.52 6.21
C SER A 323 -21.16 11.00 5.22
N LEU A 324 -20.72 10.14 4.29
CA LEU A 324 -19.81 10.53 3.20
C LEU A 324 -20.45 11.62 2.31
N ALA A 325 -21.70 11.41 1.88
CA ALA A 325 -22.42 12.38 1.07
C ALA A 325 -22.60 13.73 1.81
N ALA A 326 -22.89 13.71 3.12
CA ALA A 326 -22.98 14.91 3.94
C ALA A 326 -21.62 15.63 4.04
N SER A 327 -20.51 14.89 4.18
CA SER A 327 -19.16 15.48 4.21
C SER A 327 -18.77 16.13 2.88
N ILE A 328 -19.13 15.51 1.75
CA ILE A 328 -18.92 16.09 0.41
C ILE A 328 -19.73 17.37 0.27
N ARG A 329 -21.01 17.38 0.68
CA ARG A 329 -21.86 18.56 0.65
C ARG A 329 -21.29 19.68 1.51
N LEU A 330 -20.84 19.38 2.73
CA LEU A 330 -20.24 20.35 3.63
C LEU A 330 -19.04 21.07 2.98
N LEU A 331 -18.11 20.30 2.37
CA LEU A 331 -16.95 20.90 1.68
C LEU A 331 -17.31 21.56 0.35
N ASN A 332 -18.43 21.22 -0.27
CA ASN A 332 -18.94 21.95 -1.43
C ASN A 332 -19.47 23.33 -1.03
N ASP A 333 -20.27 23.40 0.03
CA ASP A 333 -20.97 24.59 0.49
C ASP A 333 -20.00 25.57 1.19
N ASP A 334 -19.00 25.05 1.92
CA ASP A 334 -17.94 25.86 2.56
C ASP A 334 -16.58 25.69 1.87
N ARG A 335 -16.36 26.55 0.87
CA ARG A 335 -15.07 26.59 0.14
C ARG A 335 -13.89 27.03 1.02
N SER A 336 -14.12 27.78 2.10
CA SER A 336 -13.06 28.18 3.02
C SER A 336 -12.58 26.97 3.84
N MET A 337 -13.53 26.22 4.40
CA MET A 337 -13.25 24.97 5.10
C MET A 337 -12.53 23.97 4.18
N ARG A 338 -13.00 23.80 2.94
CA ARG A 338 -12.36 22.94 1.96
C ARG A 338 -10.89 23.31 1.73
N ARG A 339 -10.58 24.59 1.54
CA ARG A 339 -9.21 25.08 1.39
C ARG A 339 -8.37 24.82 2.66
N ALA A 340 -8.95 25.03 3.84
CA ALA A 340 -8.26 24.77 5.09
C ALA A 340 -7.86 23.30 5.22
N TYR A 341 -8.75 22.34 4.94
CA TYR A 341 -8.41 20.91 4.93
C TYR A 341 -7.37 20.54 3.85
N ALA A 342 -7.43 21.17 2.68
CA ALA A 342 -6.43 20.94 1.63
C ALA A 342 -5.03 21.40 2.08
N GLU A 343 -4.91 22.56 2.73
CA GLU A 343 -3.62 23.05 3.27
C GLU A 343 -3.12 22.21 4.42
N LEU A 344 -3.99 21.79 5.34
CA LEU A 344 -3.62 20.91 6.45
C LEU A 344 -3.10 19.55 5.94
N ALA A 345 -3.80 18.94 4.97
CA ALA A 345 -3.38 17.67 4.36
C ALA A 345 -2.05 17.81 3.63
N TYR A 346 -1.86 18.89 2.85
CA TYR A 346 -0.62 19.17 2.15
C TYR A 346 0.56 19.39 3.09
N ALA A 347 0.39 20.22 4.12
CA ALA A 347 1.42 20.49 5.11
C ALA A 347 1.85 19.20 5.83
N ARG A 348 0.87 18.39 6.27
CA ARG A 348 1.13 17.11 6.94
C ARG A 348 1.83 16.11 6.02
N ALA A 349 1.45 16.03 4.75
CA ALA A 349 2.11 15.17 3.78
C ALA A 349 3.58 15.57 3.58
N ARG A 350 3.85 16.85 3.44
CA ARG A 350 5.23 17.36 3.29
C ARG A 350 6.10 17.14 4.52
N GLU A 351 5.54 17.24 5.70
CA GLU A 351 6.25 17.02 6.95
C GLU A 351 6.56 15.54 7.18
N ARG A 352 5.55 14.65 6.99
CA ARG A 352 5.61 13.29 7.51
C ARG A 352 5.77 12.20 6.45
N PHE A 353 5.43 12.46 5.17
CA PHE A 353 5.26 11.39 4.19
C PHE A 353 6.11 11.58 2.94
N THR A 354 7.30 12.19 3.07
CA THR A 354 8.23 12.31 1.95
C THR A 354 9.09 11.05 1.79
N THR A 355 9.41 10.69 0.54
CA THR A 355 10.37 9.61 0.23
C THR A 355 11.72 9.86 0.93
N LYS A 356 12.17 11.13 0.99
CA LYS A 356 13.43 11.48 1.65
C LYS A 356 13.45 10.99 3.10
N ARG A 357 12.44 11.33 3.91
CA ARG A 357 12.34 10.92 5.31
C ARG A 357 12.29 9.38 5.42
N MET A 358 11.42 8.73 4.63
CA MET A 358 11.29 7.27 4.62
C MET A 358 12.64 6.58 4.37
N ILE A 359 13.40 7.05 3.38
CA ILE A 359 14.71 6.47 3.05
C ILE A 359 15.74 6.73 4.14
N ASP A 360 15.75 7.92 4.75
CA ASP A 360 16.65 8.24 5.84
C ASP A 360 16.43 7.27 7.04
N GLU A 361 15.18 6.93 7.37
CA GLU A 361 14.83 5.97 8.41
C GLU A 361 15.23 4.53 8.04
N TYR A 362 15.00 4.08 6.80
CA TYR A 362 15.46 2.77 6.34
C TYR A 362 16.99 2.66 6.36
N LEU A 363 17.71 3.67 5.90
CA LEU A 363 19.17 3.67 5.95
C LEU A 363 19.71 3.62 7.38
N HIS A 364 19.03 4.27 8.31
CA HIS A 364 19.36 4.18 9.73
C HIS A 364 19.16 2.75 10.25
N LEU A 365 18.01 2.15 9.98
CA LEU A 365 17.70 0.76 10.35
C LEU A 365 18.75 -0.21 9.79
N TYR A 366 19.04 -0.14 8.49
CA TYR A 366 20.00 -1.04 7.85
C TYR A 366 21.39 -0.94 8.45
N ARG A 367 21.89 0.28 8.64
CA ARG A 367 23.21 0.50 9.28
C ARG A 367 23.27 -0.10 10.69
N ASN A 368 22.20 0.05 11.47
CA ASN A 368 22.14 -0.51 12.82
C ASN A 368 22.14 -2.05 12.79
N LEU A 369 21.42 -2.67 11.86
CA LEU A 369 21.42 -4.13 11.74
C LEU A 369 22.79 -4.69 11.32
N ILE A 370 23.45 -4.04 10.37
CA ILE A 370 24.79 -4.41 9.92
C ILE A 370 25.78 -4.28 11.08
N ALA A 371 25.75 -3.15 11.82
CA ALA A 371 26.67 -2.91 12.93
C ALA A 371 26.53 -3.93 14.07
N VAL A 372 25.27 -4.27 14.44
CA VAL A 372 25.01 -5.30 15.47
C VAL A 372 25.61 -6.65 15.05
N ARG A 373 25.46 -7.02 13.79
CA ARG A 373 25.96 -8.29 13.29
C ARG A 373 27.49 -8.32 13.21
N THR A 374 28.11 -7.25 12.74
CA THR A 374 29.58 -7.13 12.72
C THR A 374 30.17 -7.18 14.12
N ALA A 375 29.46 -6.69 15.14
CA ALA A 375 29.94 -6.76 16.54
C ALA A 375 29.75 -8.15 17.17
N ALA A 376 28.91 -9.01 16.59
CA ALA A 376 28.62 -10.35 17.08
C ALA A 376 29.46 -11.46 16.37
N ALA A 377 30.12 -11.13 15.25
CA ALA A 377 31.03 -11.98 14.49
C ALA A 377 32.47 -11.80 14.97
#